data_26db66bd1cc8e5b05065ee0e940f8f56
#
_entry.id   26db66bd1cc8e5b05065ee0e940f8f56
#
_cell.length_a   1.000
_cell.length_b   1.000
_cell.length_c   1.000
_cell.angle_alpha   90.00
_cell.angle_beta   90.00
_cell.angle_gamma   90.00
#
_symmetry.space_group_name_H-M   'P 1'
#
loop_
_entity.id
_entity.type
_entity.pdbx_description
1 polymer ?
#
loop_
_entity_poly.entity_id
_entity_poly.type
_entity_poly.pdbx_seq_one_letter_code
_entity_poly.pdbx_strand_id
1 'polypeptide(L)'
;MFLSMNWIQDFVDLSGLDKIELIRKFSLSTAEVENDILRKGSEISGIVVGEIKSVENHPDSKKLHLLKIDAGEDELIDVVCGAPNVKVGLKTAFAKVGAKIGEITITPRALAGFTSNGMCCSEAEIGISDDNSGIMEITDDVKNGTDLKDIYEIDDIVFEVDNKSLTNRPDLWGHYGIAREFAALAGRELKPFDLDDLKAYDGLKKIDMKIEDTLCQRYSCLQIENINRNVSPVNMRIRLFYCGMRAVSYT
;
A
#
# COMPACT_ATOMS: atom_id res chain seq x y z
N MET A 1 -0.86 12.66 14.24
CA MET A 1 -0.02 11.58 13.65
C MET A 1 -0.91 10.42 13.26
N PHE A 2 -0.94 10.03 11.97
CA PHE A 2 -1.73 8.88 11.52
C PHE A 2 -1.00 7.55 11.78
N LEU A 3 -1.76 6.56 12.24
CA LEU A 3 -1.28 5.24 12.62
C LEU A 3 -2.13 4.15 12.00
N SER A 4 -1.48 3.14 11.44
CA SER A 4 -2.06 1.96 10.81
C SER A 4 -2.10 0.79 11.80
N MET A 5 -3.26 0.16 11.98
CA MET A 5 -3.40 -1.02 12.83
C MET A 5 -2.71 -2.24 12.23
N ASN A 6 -2.69 -2.37 10.89
CA ASN A 6 -1.93 -3.44 10.24
C ASN A 6 -0.43 -3.31 10.54
N TRP A 7 0.11 -2.10 10.45
CA TRP A 7 1.53 -1.87 10.75
C TRP A 7 1.86 -2.08 12.23
N ILE A 8 0.95 -1.69 13.14
CA ILE A 8 1.09 -1.97 14.58
C ILE A 8 1.15 -3.49 14.85
N GLN A 9 0.38 -4.29 14.10
CA GLN A 9 0.34 -5.74 14.28
C GLN A 9 1.63 -6.46 13.84
N ASP A 10 2.52 -5.82 13.10
CA ASP A 10 3.86 -6.36 12.89
C ASP A 10 4.59 -6.60 14.22
N PHE A 11 4.32 -5.75 15.23
CA PHE A 11 5.02 -5.74 16.51
C PHE A 11 4.22 -6.31 17.68
N VAL A 12 2.91 -6.52 17.52
CA VAL A 12 2.05 -7.12 18.56
C VAL A 12 0.91 -7.88 17.92
N ASP A 13 0.62 -9.09 18.40
CA ASP A 13 -0.53 -9.85 17.92
C ASP A 13 -1.83 -9.34 18.56
N LEU A 14 -2.66 -8.67 17.78
CA LEU A 14 -3.97 -8.17 18.16
C LEU A 14 -5.13 -8.97 17.52
N SER A 15 -4.83 -10.17 17.01
CA SER A 15 -5.85 -11.04 16.42
C SER A 15 -6.92 -11.43 17.45
N GLY A 16 -8.17 -11.50 16.99
CA GLY A 16 -9.32 -11.82 17.84
C GLY A 16 -9.78 -10.71 18.77
N LEU A 17 -9.14 -9.53 18.77
CA LEU A 17 -9.53 -8.39 19.58
C LEU A 17 -10.29 -7.34 18.74
N ASP A 18 -11.23 -6.64 19.38
CA ASP A 18 -11.87 -5.47 18.78
C ASP A 18 -10.87 -4.30 18.74
N LYS A 19 -10.35 -4.03 17.54
CA LYS A 19 -9.36 -2.97 17.32
C LYS A 19 -9.92 -1.57 17.60
N ILE A 20 -11.21 -1.34 17.35
CA ILE A 20 -11.86 -0.05 17.62
C ILE A 20 -11.94 0.18 19.11
N GLU A 21 -12.31 -0.84 19.88
CA GLU A 21 -12.36 -0.76 21.34
C GLU A 21 -10.97 -0.56 21.95
N LEU A 22 -9.93 -1.20 21.38
CA LEU A 22 -8.54 -0.97 21.79
C LEU A 22 -8.08 0.47 21.53
N ILE A 23 -8.43 1.05 20.38
CA ILE A 23 -8.13 2.44 20.06
C ILE A 23 -8.82 3.39 21.04
N ARG A 24 -10.08 3.11 21.41
CA ARG A 24 -10.80 3.87 22.44
C ARG A 24 -10.13 3.78 23.80
N LYS A 25 -9.71 2.59 24.23
CA LYS A 25 -8.96 2.41 25.49
C LYS A 25 -7.64 3.17 25.47
N PHE A 26 -6.92 3.13 24.35
CA PHE A 26 -5.70 3.91 24.14
C PHE A 26 -5.98 5.42 24.28
N SER A 27 -7.04 5.92 23.66
CA SER A 27 -7.43 7.33 23.76
C SER A 27 -7.72 7.77 25.20
N LEU A 28 -8.32 6.89 26.01
CA LEU A 28 -8.68 7.20 27.41
C LEU A 28 -7.49 7.09 28.37
N SER A 29 -6.47 6.32 28.05
CA SER A 29 -5.38 5.99 29.00
C SER A 29 -4.03 6.58 28.64
N THR A 30 -3.78 6.87 27.37
CA THR A 30 -2.43 7.18 26.89
C THR A 30 -2.36 8.52 26.16
N ALA A 31 -3.08 8.66 25.05
CA ALA A 31 -3.05 9.87 24.22
C ALA A 31 -4.36 10.04 23.45
N GLU A 32 -4.79 11.28 23.29
CA GLU A 32 -6.01 11.63 22.59
C GLU A 32 -5.98 11.17 21.12
N VAL A 33 -7.04 10.48 20.72
CA VAL A 33 -7.28 10.11 19.32
C VAL A 33 -8.21 11.16 18.75
N GLU A 34 -7.71 11.90 17.75
CA GLU A 34 -8.46 12.93 17.04
C GLU A 34 -9.27 12.30 15.91
N ASN A 35 -10.35 12.97 15.54
CA ASN A 35 -11.18 12.64 14.39
C ASN A 35 -11.80 11.23 14.42
N ASP A 36 -12.42 10.86 13.30
CA ASP A 36 -13.02 9.54 13.13
C ASP A 36 -11.95 8.47 12.81
N ILE A 37 -12.18 7.28 13.34
CA ILE A 37 -11.37 6.11 13.01
C ILE A 37 -11.71 5.67 11.57
N LEU A 38 -10.74 5.70 10.69
CA LEU A 38 -10.92 5.42 9.27
C LEU A 38 -10.83 3.92 8.98
N ARG A 39 -11.83 3.38 8.29
CA ARG A 39 -11.82 2.01 7.76
C ARG A 39 -11.41 2.05 6.30
N LYS A 40 -10.11 1.94 6.04
CA LYS A 40 -9.55 1.89 4.68
C LYS A 40 -9.97 0.60 3.98
N GLY A 41 -10.13 0.66 2.67
CA GLY A 41 -10.48 -0.49 1.84
C GLY A 41 -11.94 -0.96 1.95
N SER A 42 -12.72 -0.51 2.94
CA SER A 42 -14.10 -0.95 3.15
C SER A 42 -15.04 -0.61 1.98
N GLU A 43 -14.70 0.40 1.20
CA GLU A 43 -15.50 0.90 0.08
C GLU A 43 -15.18 0.24 -1.25
N ILE A 44 -14.21 -0.69 -1.29
CA ILE A 44 -13.83 -1.39 -2.53
C ILE A 44 -14.07 -2.89 -2.40
N SER A 45 -14.53 -3.51 -3.49
CA SER A 45 -14.70 -4.96 -3.59
C SER A 45 -14.72 -5.43 -5.03
N GLY A 46 -14.34 -6.69 -5.26
CA GLY A 46 -14.38 -7.31 -6.59
C GLY A 46 -13.29 -6.80 -7.55
N ILE A 47 -12.18 -6.29 -7.00
CA ILE A 47 -11.02 -5.86 -7.75
C ILE A 47 -9.99 -6.99 -7.72
N VAL A 48 -9.63 -7.50 -8.88
CA VAL A 48 -8.75 -8.65 -9.02
C VAL A 48 -7.50 -8.30 -9.84
N VAL A 49 -6.51 -9.18 -9.80
CA VAL A 49 -5.38 -9.12 -10.72
C VAL A 49 -5.85 -9.48 -12.12
N GLY A 50 -5.75 -8.55 -13.07
CA GLY A 50 -6.02 -8.78 -14.49
C GLY A 50 -4.75 -8.61 -15.31
N GLU A 51 -4.48 -9.53 -16.23
CA GLU A 51 -3.35 -9.41 -17.16
C GLU A 51 -3.83 -8.99 -18.53
N ILE A 52 -3.18 -7.99 -19.12
CA ILE A 52 -3.47 -7.50 -20.47
C ILE A 52 -2.89 -8.48 -21.49
N LYS A 53 -3.75 -9.21 -22.22
CA LYS A 53 -3.34 -10.18 -23.26
C LYS A 53 -3.25 -9.57 -24.63
N SER A 54 -4.03 -8.53 -24.95
CA SER A 54 -3.90 -7.77 -26.19
C SER A 54 -4.18 -6.29 -25.97
N VAL A 55 -3.55 -5.47 -26.81
CA VAL A 55 -3.76 -4.01 -26.87
C VAL A 55 -3.93 -3.63 -28.33
N GLU A 56 -5.05 -3.05 -28.68
CA GLU A 56 -5.33 -2.51 -30.01
C GLU A 56 -5.70 -1.02 -29.88
N ASN A 57 -5.29 -0.22 -30.84
CA ASN A 57 -5.69 1.20 -30.88
C ASN A 57 -7.16 1.30 -31.26
N HIS A 58 -7.88 2.18 -30.56
CA HIS A 58 -9.26 2.47 -30.90
C HIS A 58 -9.34 3.17 -32.29
N PRO A 59 -10.22 2.72 -33.22
CA PRO A 59 -10.24 3.26 -34.59
C PRO A 59 -10.58 4.76 -34.62
N ASP A 60 -11.47 5.23 -33.74
CA ASP A 60 -11.96 6.60 -33.74
C ASP A 60 -11.40 7.47 -32.60
N SER A 61 -10.41 6.97 -31.84
CA SER A 61 -9.82 7.71 -30.72
C SER A 61 -8.30 7.51 -30.62
N LYS A 62 -7.58 8.61 -30.54
CA LYS A 62 -6.10 8.58 -30.36
C LYS A 62 -5.69 8.27 -28.90
N LYS A 63 -6.63 8.30 -27.96
CA LYS A 63 -6.34 8.11 -26.52
C LYS A 63 -6.87 6.78 -25.96
N LEU A 64 -7.81 6.14 -26.67
CA LEU A 64 -8.42 4.92 -26.19
C LEU A 64 -7.74 3.69 -26.81
N HIS A 65 -7.67 2.64 -26.01
CA HIS A 65 -7.17 1.32 -26.40
C HIS A 65 -8.26 0.28 -26.13
N LEU A 66 -8.35 -0.69 -27.01
CA LEU A 66 -9.19 -1.87 -26.84
C LEU A 66 -8.30 -2.98 -26.28
N LEU A 67 -8.64 -3.46 -25.10
CA LEU A 67 -7.86 -4.44 -24.34
C LEU A 67 -8.64 -5.75 -24.24
N LYS A 68 -7.90 -6.86 -24.21
CA LYS A 68 -8.41 -8.15 -23.72
C LYS A 68 -7.70 -8.50 -22.44
N ILE A 69 -8.48 -8.67 -21.37
CA ILE A 69 -7.99 -8.91 -20.01
C ILE A 69 -8.27 -10.36 -19.62
N ASP A 70 -7.22 -11.04 -19.16
CA ASP A 70 -7.33 -12.30 -18.44
C ASP A 70 -7.47 -12.02 -16.94
N ALA A 71 -8.66 -12.19 -16.41
CA ALA A 71 -8.98 -12.02 -15.00
C ALA A 71 -9.17 -13.36 -14.27
N GLY A 72 -8.54 -14.44 -14.78
CA GLY A 72 -8.62 -15.79 -14.21
C GLY A 72 -9.91 -16.53 -14.55
N GLU A 73 -10.65 -16.08 -15.57
CA GLU A 73 -11.85 -16.72 -16.11
C GLU A 73 -11.50 -17.45 -17.42
N ASP A 74 -12.41 -18.32 -17.89
CA ASP A 74 -12.18 -19.09 -19.12
C ASP A 74 -12.12 -18.22 -20.37
N GLU A 75 -12.79 -17.06 -20.34
CA GLU A 75 -12.84 -16.13 -21.47
C GLU A 75 -12.13 -14.82 -21.15
N LEU A 76 -11.49 -14.23 -22.17
CA LEU A 76 -10.89 -12.91 -22.05
C LEU A 76 -11.97 -11.82 -22.05
N ILE A 77 -11.81 -10.82 -21.20
CA ILE A 77 -12.76 -9.73 -21.02
C ILE A 77 -12.37 -8.55 -21.92
N ASP A 78 -13.33 -8.05 -22.70
CA ASP A 78 -13.15 -6.86 -23.52
C ASP A 78 -13.29 -5.59 -22.67
N VAL A 79 -12.26 -4.72 -22.73
CA VAL A 79 -12.17 -3.50 -21.93
C VAL A 79 -11.69 -2.34 -22.80
N VAL A 80 -12.28 -1.18 -22.63
CA VAL A 80 -11.80 0.07 -23.22
C VAL A 80 -11.05 0.88 -22.16
N CYS A 81 -9.80 1.21 -22.42
CA CYS A 81 -8.93 1.91 -21.47
C CYS A 81 -8.24 3.11 -22.14
N GLY A 82 -8.18 4.23 -21.40
CA GLY A 82 -7.52 5.45 -21.84
C GLY A 82 -6.16 5.72 -21.17
N ALA A 83 -5.66 4.78 -20.37
CA ALA A 83 -4.39 4.96 -19.67
C ALA A 83 -3.19 4.90 -20.63
N PRO A 84 -2.15 5.72 -20.40
CA PRO A 84 -1.00 5.79 -21.30
C PRO A 84 -0.01 4.62 -21.16
N ASN A 85 -0.08 3.89 -20.05
CA ASN A 85 0.88 2.83 -19.70
C ASN A 85 0.40 1.41 -20.03
N VAL A 86 -0.67 1.27 -20.84
CA VAL A 86 -1.17 -0.05 -21.25
C VAL A 86 -0.16 -0.76 -22.15
N LYS A 87 0.16 -2.01 -21.83
CA LYS A 87 1.06 -2.88 -22.62
C LYS A 87 0.70 -4.35 -22.43
N VAL A 88 0.92 -5.16 -23.43
CA VAL A 88 0.71 -6.61 -23.34
C VAL A 88 1.61 -7.21 -22.27
N GLY A 89 1.07 -8.12 -21.47
CA GLY A 89 1.73 -8.76 -20.33
C GLY A 89 1.73 -7.96 -19.04
N LEU A 90 1.20 -6.72 -19.03
CA LEU A 90 1.04 -5.95 -17.81
C LEU A 90 -0.04 -6.56 -16.94
N LYS A 91 0.27 -6.86 -15.68
CA LYS A 91 -0.71 -7.16 -14.64
C LYS A 91 -1.16 -5.86 -13.95
N THR A 92 -2.46 -5.70 -13.77
CA THR A 92 -3.08 -4.48 -13.24
C THR A 92 -4.23 -4.78 -12.30
N ALA A 93 -4.63 -3.79 -11.52
CA ALA A 93 -5.88 -3.82 -10.75
C ALA A 93 -7.06 -3.77 -11.72
N PHE A 94 -7.84 -4.83 -11.79
CA PHE A 94 -8.98 -4.95 -12.67
C PHE A 94 -10.28 -5.06 -11.88
N ALA A 95 -11.13 -4.06 -11.99
CA ALA A 95 -12.47 -4.05 -11.41
C ALA A 95 -13.43 -4.77 -12.38
N LYS A 96 -13.94 -5.93 -11.95
CA LYS A 96 -14.94 -6.72 -12.69
C LYS A 96 -16.29 -6.00 -12.72
N VAL A 97 -17.18 -6.41 -13.63
CA VAL A 97 -18.59 -6.03 -13.57
C VAL A 97 -19.18 -6.46 -12.22
N GLY A 98 -19.84 -5.53 -11.53
CA GLY A 98 -20.33 -5.71 -10.15
C GLY A 98 -19.34 -5.29 -9.06
N ALA A 99 -18.08 -5.03 -9.38
CA ALA A 99 -17.11 -4.47 -8.44
C ALA A 99 -17.57 -3.09 -7.93
N LYS A 100 -17.17 -2.77 -6.70
CA LYS A 100 -17.44 -1.46 -6.08
C LYS A 100 -16.16 -0.69 -5.87
N ILE A 101 -16.20 0.61 -6.16
CA ILE A 101 -15.14 1.57 -5.93
C ILE A 101 -15.80 2.82 -5.35
N GLY A 102 -15.73 2.99 -4.03
CA GLY A 102 -16.52 4.02 -3.35
C GLY A 102 -18.01 3.82 -3.58
N GLU A 103 -18.68 4.86 -4.06
CA GLU A 103 -20.11 4.82 -4.37
C GLU A 103 -20.42 4.23 -5.77
N ILE A 104 -19.39 3.96 -6.58
CA ILE A 104 -19.55 3.51 -7.97
C ILE A 104 -19.59 1.98 -8.00
N THR A 105 -20.61 1.42 -8.67
CA THR A 105 -20.63 0.02 -9.06
C THR A 105 -20.27 -0.11 -10.53
N ILE A 106 -19.29 -0.95 -10.83
CA ILE A 106 -18.83 -1.18 -12.21
C ILE A 106 -19.91 -1.95 -13.00
N THR A 107 -20.34 -1.37 -14.09
CA THR A 107 -21.31 -1.95 -15.02
C THR A 107 -20.76 -1.92 -16.44
N PRO A 108 -21.21 -2.81 -17.34
CA PRO A 108 -20.85 -2.72 -18.75
C PRO A 108 -21.19 -1.33 -19.30
N ARG A 109 -20.23 -0.70 -19.96
CA ARG A 109 -20.38 0.66 -20.47
C ARG A 109 -19.92 0.77 -21.92
N ALA A 110 -20.74 1.36 -22.77
CA ALA A 110 -20.35 1.69 -24.13
C ALA A 110 -19.46 2.95 -24.12
N LEU A 111 -18.26 2.83 -24.69
CA LEU A 111 -17.29 3.89 -24.83
C LEU A 111 -16.85 3.97 -26.30
N ALA A 112 -17.20 5.07 -26.97
CA ALA A 112 -16.87 5.31 -28.39
C ALA A 112 -17.20 4.14 -29.34
N GLY A 113 -18.37 3.47 -29.12
CA GLY A 113 -18.85 2.38 -29.96
C GLY A 113 -18.43 0.97 -29.54
N PHE A 114 -17.59 0.82 -28.53
CA PHE A 114 -17.18 -0.47 -27.96
C PHE A 114 -17.67 -0.62 -26.52
N THR A 115 -18.05 -1.84 -26.15
CA THR A 115 -18.47 -2.14 -24.77
C THR A 115 -17.28 -2.51 -23.91
N SER A 116 -17.10 -1.80 -22.80
CA SER A 116 -16.13 -2.14 -21.74
C SER A 116 -16.84 -2.95 -20.67
N ASN A 117 -16.37 -4.18 -20.40
CA ASN A 117 -16.92 -5.10 -19.40
C ASN A 117 -16.06 -5.12 -18.12
N GLY A 118 -15.67 -3.96 -17.65
CA GLY A 118 -14.83 -3.76 -16.48
C GLY A 118 -14.00 -2.52 -16.61
N MET A 119 -13.12 -2.30 -15.62
CA MET A 119 -12.24 -1.12 -15.55
C MET A 119 -10.86 -1.51 -15.03
N CYS A 120 -9.81 -1.13 -15.77
CA CYS A 120 -8.45 -1.12 -15.23
C CYS A 120 -8.29 0.12 -14.36
N CYS A 121 -7.85 -0.06 -13.11
CA CYS A 121 -7.85 0.99 -12.10
C CYS A 121 -6.44 1.56 -11.89
N SER A 122 -6.36 2.86 -11.65
CA SER A 122 -5.19 3.51 -11.05
C SER A 122 -5.13 3.23 -9.55
N GLU A 123 -4.00 3.50 -8.92
CA GLU A 123 -3.86 3.40 -7.45
C GLU A 123 -4.75 4.42 -6.73
N ALA A 124 -4.91 5.61 -7.30
CA ALA A 124 -5.78 6.64 -6.72
C ALA A 124 -7.26 6.24 -6.75
N GLU A 125 -7.74 5.58 -7.81
CA GLU A 125 -9.12 5.12 -7.91
C GLU A 125 -9.46 4.07 -6.84
N ILE A 126 -8.52 3.19 -6.50
CA ILE A 126 -8.71 2.20 -5.45
C ILE A 126 -8.29 2.69 -4.05
N GLY A 127 -7.84 3.95 -3.93
CA GLY A 127 -7.58 4.62 -2.65
C GLY A 127 -6.33 4.16 -1.90
N ILE A 128 -5.33 3.63 -2.61
CA ILE A 128 -4.07 3.14 -2.01
C ILE A 128 -2.86 4.06 -2.23
N SER A 129 -2.98 5.05 -3.07
CA SER A 129 -2.03 6.16 -3.25
C SER A 129 -2.72 7.35 -3.90
N ASP A 130 -1.98 8.43 -4.20
CA ASP A 130 -2.43 9.58 -4.98
C ASP A 130 -2.01 9.49 -6.46
N ASP A 131 -1.43 8.36 -6.88
CA ASP A 131 -0.99 8.18 -8.26
C ASP A 131 -2.16 7.88 -9.20
N ASN A 132 -2.39 8.82 -10.11
CA ASN A 132 -3.40 8.77 -11.17
C ASN A 132 -2.76 8.93 -12.57
N SER A 133 -1.47 8.70 -12.70
CA SER A 133 -0.73 8.86 -13.97
C SER A 133 -1.03 7.76 -14.99
N GLY A 134 -1.52 6.61 -14.54
CA GLY A 134 -1.88 5.44 -15.35
C GLY A 134 -2.61 4.39 -14.54
N ILE A 135 -2.80 3.21 -15.13
CA ILE A 135 -3.32 2.06 -14.39
C ILE A 135 -2.23 1.48 -13.47
N MET A 136 -2.64 0.93 -12.33
CA MET A 136 -1.75 0.28 -11.38
C MET A 136 -0.92 -0.82 -12.04
N GLU A 137 0.40 -0.79 -11.87
CA GLU A 137 1.30 -1.84 -12.34
C GLU A 137 1.61 -2.84 -11.22
N ILE A 138 1.23 -4.09 -11.41
CA ILE A 138 1.51 -5.19 -10.48
C ILE A 138 2.72 -5.95 -11.01
N THR A 139 3.82 -5.89 -10.27
CA THR A 139 5.09 -6.56 -10.62
C THR A 139 5.30 -7.86 -9.85
N ASP A 140 4.45 -8.12 -8.88
CA ASP A 140 4.52 -9.32 -8.05
C ASP A 140 4.06 -10.55 -8.86
N ASP A 141 4.66 -11.71 -8.57
CA ASP A 141 4.29 -12.97 -9.23
C ASP A 141 3.03 -13.55 -8.58
N VAL A 142 1.88 -13.05 -9.02
CA VAL A 142 0.56 -13.40 -8.52
C VAL A 142 -0.31 -13.94 -9.64
N LYS A 143 -1.24 -14.85 -9.31
CA LYS A 143 -2.13 -15.47 -10.28
C LYS A 143 -3.21 -14.47 -10.71
N ASN A 144 -3.55 -14.48 -12.03
CA ASN A 144 -4.68 -13.72 -12.55
C ASN A 144 -5.99 -14.15 -11.87
N GLY A 145 -6.88 -13.21 -11.60
CA GLY A 145 -8.14 -13.44 -10.90
C GLY A 145 -8.04 -13.44 -9.37
N THR A 146 -6.83 -13.33 -8.78
CA THR A 146 -6.68 -13.20 -7.33
C THR A 146 -7.22 -11.84 -6.88
N ASP A 147 -8.02 -11.80 -5.81
CA ASP A 147 -8.50 -10.55 -5.23
C ASP A 147 -7.32 -9.73 -4.68
N LEU A 148 -7.31 -8.43 -4.95
CA LEU A 148 -6.22 -7.56 -4.49
C LEU A 148 -6.09 -7.51 -2.97
N LYS A 149 -7.18 -7.70 -2.23
CA LYS A 149 -7.18 -7.72 -0.77
C LYS A 149 -6.53 -8.98 -0.17
N ASP A 150 -6.40 -10.05 -0.97
CA ASP A 150 -5.72 -11.26 -0.55
C ASP A 150 -4.19 -11.13 -0.64
N ILE A 151 -3.70 -10.17 -1.41
CA ILE A 151 -2.26 -9.98 -1.68
C ILE A 151 -1.70 -8.65 -1.14
N TYR A 152 -2.57 -7.66 -0.94
CA TYR A 152 -2.16 -6.34 -0.45
C TYR A 152 -2.96 -5.91 0.77
N GLU A 153 -2.33 -5.15 1.66
CA GLU A 153 -2.91 -4.66 2.91
C GLU A 153 -3.87 -3.48 2.70
N ILE A 154 -4.82 -3.66 1.78
CA ILE A 154 -5.78 -2.61 1.41
C ILE A 154 -6.77 -2.34 2.54
N ASP A 155 -7.25 -3.41 3.21
CA ASP A 155 -8.14 -3.27 4.36
C ASP A 155 -7.32 -2.93 5.61
N ASP A 156 -7.56 -1.75 6.19
CA ASP A 156 -6.90 -1.31 7.41
C ASP A 156 -7.81 -0.44 8.28
N ILE A 157 -7.46 -0.32 9.54
CA ILE A 157 -8.01 0.67 10.46
C ILE A 157 -6.93 1.69 10.75
N VAL A 158 -7.20 2.94 10.38
CA VAL A 158 -6.28 4.06 10.56
C VAL A 158 -6.89 5.06 11.53
N PHE A 159 -6.10 5.55 12.47
CA PHE A 159 -6.52 6.56 13.44
C PHE A 159 -5.45 7.65 13.59
N GLU A 160 -5.88 8.82 14.03
CA GLU A 160 -4.98 9.95 14.24
C GLU A 160 -4.80 10.21 15.74
N VAL A 161 -3.55 10.30 16.18
CA VAL A 161 -3.21 10.68 17.55
C VAL A 161 -2.79 12.14 17.57
N ASP A 162 -3.34 12.91 18.53
CA ASP A 162 -2.91 14.29 18.75
C ASP A 162 -1.46 14.33 19.23
N ASN A 163 -0.63 15.00 18.44
CA ASN A 163 0.80 15.12 18.72
C ASN A 163 1.08 15.86 20.04
N LYS A 164 0.21 16.77 20.48
CA LYS A 164 0.35 17.49 21.76
C LYS A 164 0.24 16.54 22.93
N SER A 165 -0.61 15.52 22.83
CA SER A 165 -0.77 14.48 23.85
C SER A 165 0.48 13.60 24.04
N LEU A 166 1.41 13.61 23.06
CA LEU A 166 2.63 12.82 23.06
C LEU A 166 3.91 13.62 23.41
N THR A 167 3.80 14.91 23.73
CA THR A 167 4.96 15.80 23.92
C THR A 167 5.93 15.29 24.98
N ASN A 168 5.44 14.66 26.04
CA ASN A 168 6.23 14.08 27.14
C ASN A 168 6.57 12.59 26.92
N ARG A 169 6.15 12.00 25.81
CA ARG A 169 6.31 10.57 25.47
C ARG A 169 6.99 10.40 24.10
N PRO A 170 8.29 10.75 24.00
CA PRO A 170 9.02 10.63 22.73
C PRO A 170 9.11 9.19 22.21
N ASP A 171 8.91 8.21 23.08
CA ASP A 171 8.86 6.79 22.78
C ASP A 171 7.61 6.38 21.98
N LEU A 172 6.56 7.22 21.95
CA LEU A 172 5.30 6.94 21.23
C LEU A 172 5.22 7.57 19.83
N TRP A 173 6.30 8.18 19.37
CA TRP A 173 6.35 8.80 18.04
C TRP A 173 6.65 7.77 16.93
N GLY A 174 5.77 6.80 16.76
CA GLY A 174 5.85 5.78 15.72
C GLY A 174 5.15 4.49 16.09
N HIS A 175 4.95 3.64 15.08
CA HIS A 175 4.15 2.41 15.19
C HIS A 175 4.68 1.44 16.26
N TYR A 176 6.01 1.32 16.41
CA TYR A 176 6.59 0.41 17.41
C TYR A 176 6.32 0.85 18.84
N GLY A 177 6.49 2.14 19.15
CA GLY A 177 6.19 2.66 20.49
C GLY A 177 4.71 2.53 20.82
N ILE A 178 3.84 2.85 19.87
CA ILE A 178 2.40 2.67 20.00
C ILE A 178 2.03 1.17 20.13
N ALA A 179 2.68 0.26 19.39
CA ALA A 179 2.45 -1.17 19.54
C ALA A 179 2.77 -1.67 20.96
N ARG A 180 3.77 -1.10 21.62
CA ARG A 180 4.10 -1.39 23.02
C ARG A 180 2.98 -0.98 23.98
N GLU A 181 2.33 0.16 23.74
CA GLU A 181 1.14 0.58 24.52
C GLU A 181 -0.04 -0.36 24.26
N PHE A 182 -0.29 -0.73 22.99
CA PHE A 182 -1.33 -1.70 22.66
C PHE A 182 -1.06 -3.07 23.28
N ALA A 183 0.20 -3.51 23.29
CA ALA A 183 0.60 -4.75 23.97
C ALA A 183 0.23 -4.73 25.45
N ALA A 184 0.53 -3.63 26.16
CA ALA A 184 0.18 -3.45 27.56
C ALA A 184 -1.34 -3.42 27.76
N LEU A 185 -2.09 -2.65 26.97
CA LEU A 185 -3.55 -2.54 27.06
C LEU A 185 -4.29 -3.84 26.75
N ALA A 186 -3.74 -4.65 25.84
CA ALA A 186 -4.31 -5.93 25.41
C ALA A 186 -3.84 -7.13 26.26
N GLY A 187 -2.85 -6.96 27.14
CA GLY A 187 -2.22 -8.04 27.87
C GLY A 187 -1.51 -9.02 26.92
N ARG A 188 -0.86 -8.51 25.87
CA ARG A 188 -0.14 -9.29 24.86
C ARG A 188 1.36 -9.01 24.93
N GLU A 189 2.17 -9.91 24.41
CA GLU A 189 3.61 -9.71 24.31
C GLU A 189 3.95 -8.84 23.09
N LEU A 190 4.88 -7.88 23.30
CA LEU A 190 5.48 -7.13 22.21
C LEU A 190 6.51 -8.02 21.51
N LYS A 191 6.41 -8.15 20.20
CA LYS A 191 7.41 -8.88 19.41
C LYS A 191 8.73 -8.10 19.41
N PRO A 192 9.88 -8.77 19.63
CA PRO A 192 11.18 -8.11 19.51
C PRO A 192 11.40 -7.61 18.08
N PHE A 193 12.23 -6.58 17.93
CA PHE A 193 12.77 -6.26 16.61
C PHE A 193 13.60 -7.43 16.09
N ASP A 194 13.30 -7.86 14.88
CA ASP A 194 14.17 -8.76 14.14
C ASP A 194 15.37 -7.95 13.67
N LEU A 195 16.48 -8.07 14.38
CA LEU A 195 17.72 -7.39 14.03
C LEU A 195 18.62 -8.42 13.34
N ASP A 196 19.04 -8.10 12.13
CA ASP A 196 20.07 -8.86 11.44
C ASP A 196 21.31 -9.04 12.32
N ASP A 197 21.92 -10.23 12.27
CA ASP A 197 23.22 -10.43 12.88
C ASP A 197 24.28 -9.56 12.14
N LEU A 198 24.71 -8.50 12.79
CA LEU A 198 25.71 -7.59 12.23
C LEU A 198 26.99 -8.28 11.78
N LYS A 199 27.30 -9.46 12.34
CA LYS A 199 28.45 -10.27 11.90
C LYS A 199 28.34 -10.77 10.46
N ALA A 200 27.12 -10.87 9.93
CA ALA A 200 26.90 -11.21 8.52
C ALA A 200 27.54 -10.17 7.57
N TYR A 201 27.80 -8.97 8.05
CA TYR A 201 28.36 -7.85 7.26
C TYR A 201 29.87 -7.64 7.49
N ASP A 202 30.53 -8.38 8.41
CA ASP A 202 31.95 -8.19 8.75
C ASP A 202 32.91 -8.42 7.56
N GLY A 203 32.51 -9.29 6.62
CA GLY A 203 33.28 -9.61 5.41
C GLY A 203 33.08 -8.64 4.24
N LEU A 204 32.19 -7.66 4.36
CA LEU A 204 31.90 -6.72 3.29
C LEU A 204 32.99 -5.64 3.19
N LYS A 205 33.18 -5.12 1.96
CA LYS A 205 34.08 -4.00 1.71
C LYS A 205 33.66 -2.79 2.55
N LYS A 206 34.58 -2.28 3.34
CA LYS A 206 34.38 -1.07 4.13
C LYS A 206 34.50 0.17 3.25
N ILE A 207 33.66 1.16 3.53
CA ILE A 207 33.72 2.47 2.89
C ILE A 207 34.77 3.30 3.62
N ASP A 208 35.73 3.83 2.87
CA ASP A 208 36.70 4.78 3.42
C ASP A 208 36.00 6.10 3.71
N MET A 209 36.01 6.51 4.97
CA MET A 209 35.32 7.71 5.43
C MET A 209 36.27 8.53 6.32
N LYS A 210 36.31 9.83 6.06
CA LYS A 210 37.07 10.80 6.88
C LYS A 210 36.12 11.88 7.36
N ILE A 211 36.07 12.10 8.67
CA ILE A 211 35.37 13.21 9.28
C ILE A 211 36.35 14.34 9.46
N GLU A 212 36.16 15.49 8.82
CA GLU A 212 37.08 16.64 8.86
C GLU A 212 36.62 17.73 9.84
N ASP A 213 35.27 17.77 10.12
CA ASP A 213 34.71 18.77 11.02
C ASP A 213 34.53 18.20 12.43
N THR A 214 35.07 18.95 13.43
CA THR A 214 34.98 18.57 14.84
C THR A 214 33.58 18.60 15.43
N LEU A 215 32.62 19.29 14.79
CA LEU A 215 31.21 19.30 15.17
C LEU A 215 30.50 18.00 14.78
N CYS A 216 31.00 17.30 13.77
CA CYS A 216 30.48 15.98 13.37
C CYS A 216 31.18 14.88 14.16
N GLN A 217 30.62 14.50 15.30
CA GLN A 217 31.25 13.51 16.19
C GLN A 217 31.10 12.08 15.69
N ARG A 218 30.06 11.80 14.86
CA ARG A 218 29.83 10.48 14.31
C ARG A 218 29.03 10.58 12.98
N TYR A 219 29.49 9.84 12.00
CA TYR A 219 28.78 9.66 10.72
C TYR A 219 28.70 8.18 10.38
N SER A 220 27.58 7.71 9.91
CA SER A 220 27.39 6.33 9.45
C SER A 220 26.97 6.36 7.98
N CYS A 221 27.57 5.49 7.19
CA CYS A 221 27.22 5.32 5.78
C CYS A 221 27.08 3.86 5.43
N LEU A 222 26.23 3.58 4.46
CA LEU A 222 25.96 2.26 3.92
C LEU A 222 26.01 2.32 2.39
N GLN A 223 26.75 1.40 1.77
CA GLN A 223 26.74 1.23 0.33
C GLN A 223 25.76 0.11 0.00
N ILE A 224 24.81 0.39 -0.90
CA ILE A 224 23.82 -0.57 -1.38
C ILE A 224 24.09 -0.80 -2.87
N GLU A 225 24.24 -2.07 -3.26
CA GLU A 225 24.49 -2.48 -4.65
C GLU A 225 23.36 -3.36 -5.16
N ASN A 226 23.27 -3.55 -6.48
CA ASN A 226 22.29 -4.42 -7.13
C ASN A 226 20.82 -4.01 -6.85
N ILE A 227 20.55 -2.72 -6.88
CA ILE A 227 19.18 -2.22 -6.75
C ILE A 227 18.40 -2.60 -8.02
N ASN A 228 17.46 -3.54 -7.86
CA ASN A 228 16.67 -4.06 -8.98
C ASN A 228 15.28 -3.43 -9.09
N ARG A 229 14.88 -2.66 -8.09
CA ARG A 229 13.58 -1.99 -8.05
C ARG A 229 13.76 -0.48 -8.02
N ASN A 230 13.05 0.20 -8.89
CA ASN A 230 12.94 1.67 -8.96
C ASN A 230 11.61 2.20 -8.42
N VAL A 231 10.72 1.31 -7.97
CA VAL A 231 9.43 1.66 -7.37
C VAL A 231 9.29 0.92 -6.04
N SER A 232 8.81 1.60 -5.01
CA SER A 232 8.55 1.00 -3.70
C SER A 232 7.51 -0.14 -3.80
N PRO A 233 7.66 -1.23 -3.01
CA PRO A 233 6.67 -2.30 -2.94
C PRO A 233 5.26 -1.77 -2.63
N VAL A 234 4.22 -2.41 -3.17
CA VAL A 234 2.83 -1.95 -3.04
C VAL A 234 2.42 -1.79 -1.58
N ASN A 235 2.67 -2.78 -0.71
CA ASN A 235 2.32 -2.68 0.71
C ASN A 235 3.06 -1.54 1.43
N MET A 236 4.31 -1.25 1.07
CA MET A 236 5.02 -0.09 1.60
C MET A 236 4.34 1.22 1.19
N ARG A 237 3.91 1.35 -0.07
CA ARG A 237 3.20 2.53 -0.56
C ARG A 237 1.86 2.72 0.15
N ILE A 238 1.09 1.64 0.34
CA ILE A 238 -0.18 1.65 1.06
C ILE A 238 0.02 2.14 2.50
N ARG A 239 0.95 1.52 3.25
CA ARG A 239 1.24 1.89 4.65
C ARG A 239 1.66 3.35 4.78
N LEU A 240 2.56 3.82 3.91
CA LEU A 240 2.99 5.22 3.91
C LEU A 240 1.83 6.15 3.58
N PHE A 241 1.05 5.84 2.54
CA PHE A 241 -0.09 6.67 2.13
C PHE A 241 -1.16 6.76 3.22
N TYR A 242 -1.50 5.64 3.86
CA TYR A 242 -2.48 5.62 4.96
C TYR A 242 -2.00 6.41 6.19
N CYS A 243 -0.69 6.52 6.35
CA CYS A 243 -0.07 7.35 7.40
C CYS A 243 0.20 8.80 6.96
N GLY A 244 -0.36 9.25 5.82
CA GLY A 244 -0.20 10.61 5.32
C GLY A 244 1.16 10.92 4.71
N MET A 245 1.92 9.90 4.34
CA MET A 245 3.25 10.01 3.73
C MET A 245 3.23 9.52 2.28
N ARG A 246 4.13 10.03 1.45
CA ARG A 246 4.32 9.54 0.09
C ARG A 246 5.54 8.64 0.02
N ALA A 247 5.41 7.53 -0.71
CA ALA A 247 6.56 6.71 -1.08
C ALA A 247 7.30 7.42 -2.22
N VAL A 248 8.53 7.87 -1.97
CA VAL A 248 9.36 8.58 -2.95
C VAL A 248 10.63 7.78 -3.18
N SER A 249 10.98 7.55 -4.47
CA SER A 249 12.29 7.05 -4.87
C SER A 249 13.12 8.19 -5.43
N TYR A 250 14.38 8.30 -5.01
CA TYR A 250 15.35 9.30 -5.48
C TYR A 250 16.44 8.67 -6.35
N THR A 251 16.13 7.57 -7.03
CA THR A 251 17.06 6.90 -7.96
C THR A 251 16.90 7.40 -9.36
#